data_9e4be36945954ddec9d571aebbd5b83f
#
_entry.id   9e4be36945954ddec9d571aebbd5b83f
#
_cell.length_a   1.000
_cell.length_b   1.000
_cell.length_c   1.000
_cell.angle_alpha   90.00
_cell.angle_beta   90.00
_cell.angle_gamma   90.00
#
_symmetry.space_group_name_H-M   'P 1'
#
loop_
_entity.id
_entity.type
_entity.pdbx_description
1 polymer ?
#
loop_
_entity_poly.entity_id
_entity_poly.type
_entity_poly.pdbx_seq_one_letter_code
_entity_poly.pdbx_strand_id
1 'polypeptide(L)'
;MAPIHSVSVLITGANRGLGLEMVKQLVEASRDVRKLFACCRDPDGPRAEALQTLAKKHPDVIVVVRLDATDLCSIKQCAQQVGSVVGTGGLNLLINNAAVAVRTTMQETTPEELQHMFSTNVMGPMNIIKEFLPHLRAAAKASGTPGMSSCKAAIVNISSILGSIEGAKESYATYPCFSYRISKAALNMLTLCASEELKKDEILLSVLHPGWVRTDMGGEEGEIDATESVRGLLGVMASLTEKQNGGFLDWKGRSIPW
;
A
#
# COMPACT_ATOMS: atom_id res chain seq x y z
N MET A 1 -15.00 -13.81 -3.80
CA MET A 1 -13.78 -12.98 -3.92
C MET A 1 -12.70 -13.85 -4.52
N ALA A 2 -12.03 -13.40 -5.58
CA ALA A 2 -10.89 -14.15 -6.10
C ALA A 2 -9.77 -14.07 -5.03
N PRO A 3 -9.16 -15.19 -4.63
CA PRO A 3 -8.07 -15.18 -3.67
C PRO A 3 -6.82 -14.52 -4.28
N ILE A 4 -6.05 -13.82 -3.46
CA ILE A 4 -4.70 -13.40 -3.85
C ILE A 4 -3.82 -14.63 -3.89
N HIS A 5 -3.23 -14.90 -5.04
CA HIS A 5 -2.31 -16.03 -5.26
C HIS A 5 -0.83 -15.64 -5.04
N SER A 6 -0.56 -14.56 -4.32
CA SER A 6 0.80 -14.11 -4.01
C SER A 6 1.36 -14.90 -2.83
N VAL A 7 2.51 -15.53 -3.01
CA VAL A 7 3.18 -16.36 -2.00
C VAL A 7 3.71 -15.52 -0.84
N SER A 8 4.21 -14.30 -1.13
CA SER A 8 4.74 -13.36 -0.15
C SER A 8 4.18 -11.96 -0.34
N VAL A 9 3.68 -11.37 0.74
CA VAL A 9 3.03 -10.04 0.75
C VAL A 9 3.66 -9.19 1.83
N LEU A 10 3.91 -7.93 1.54
CA LEU A 10 4.31 -6.93 2.53
C LEU A 10 3.31 -5.79 2.57
N ILE A 11 2.91 -5.39 3.78
CA ILE A 11 1.96 -4.28 4.02
C ILE A 11 2.59 -3.29 4.98
N THR A 12 2.70 -2.03 4.58
CA THR A 12 3.11 -0.95 5.48
C THR A 12 1.92 -0.37 6.24
N GLY A 13 2.13 0.08 7.48
CA GLY A 13 1.06 0.58 8.33
C GLY A 13 0.02 -0.50 8.70
N ALA A 14 0.50 -1.72 8.98
CA ALA A 14 -0.32 -2.91 9.17
C ALA A 14 -0.94 -3.04 10.57
N ASN A 15 -0.66 -2.12 11.49
CA ASN A 15 -1.06 -2.23 12.89
C ASN A 15 -2.48 -1.72 13.22
N ARG A 16 -3.13 -1.02 12.29
CA ARG A 16 -4.49 -0.47 12.46
C ARG A 16 -5.19 -0.21 11.12
N GLY A 17 -6.47 0.15 11.18
CA GLY A 17 -7.26 0.57 10.04
C GLY A 17 -7.23 -0.43 8.88
N LEU A 18 -7.11 0.08 7.66
CA LEU A 18 -7.07 -0.75 6.44
C LEU A 18 -5.92 -1.76 6.45
N GLY A 19 -4.75 -1.36 6.95
CA GLY A 19 -3.58 -2.25 6.97
C GLY A 19 -3.82 -3.49 7.84
N LEU A 20 -4.37 -3.33 9.04
CA LEU A 20 -4.69 -4.44 9.93
C LEU A 20 -5.80 -5.33 9.34
N GLU A 21 -6.82 -4.71 8.75
CA GLU A 21 -7.90 -5.46 8.11
C GLU A 21 -7.40 -6.24 6.88
N MET A 22 -6.45 -5.70 6.08
CA MET A 22 -5.79 -6.44 5.00
C MET A 22 -5.03 -7.66 5.54
N VAL A 23 -4.28 -7.51 6.64
CA VAL A 23 -3.58 -8.65 7.29
C VAL A 23 -4.59 -9.72 7.67
N LYS A 24 -5.68 -9.34 8.34
CA LYS A 24 -6.73 -10.27 8.77
C LYS A 24 -7.35 -11.03 7.61
N GLN A 25 -7.84 -10.33 6.59
CA GLN A 25 -8.50 -10.97 5.45
C GLN A 25 -7.55 -11.85 4.63
N LEU A 26 -6.28 -11.47 4.49
CA LEU A 26 -5.29 -12.28 3.78
C LEU A 26 -5.00 -13.61 4.47
N VAL A 27 -4.91 -13.65 5.80
CA VAL A 27 -4.66 -14.92 6.51
C VAL A 27 -5.91 -15.77 6.65
N GLU A 28 -7.11 -15.17 6.68
CA GLU A 28 -8.38 -15.91 6.79
C GLU A 28 -8.88 -16.45 5.44
N ALA A 29 -8.68 -15.71 4.35
CA ALA A 29 -9.29 -16.01 3.05
C ALA A 29 -8.32 -16.56 2.00
N SER A 30 -7.01 -16.33 2.12
CA SER A 30 -6.03 -16.70 1.10
C SER A 30 -5.13 -17.84 1.56
N ARG A 31 -5.33 -19.03 0.98
CA ARG A 31 -4.48 -20.20 1.26
C ARG A 31 -3.10 -20.14 0.58
N ASP A 32 -2.92 -19.23 -0.36
CA ASP A 32 -1.69 -19.12 -1.16
C ASP A 32 -0.65 -18.19 -0.54
N VAL A 33 -1.06 -17.32 0.39
CA VAL A 33 -0.14 -16.45 1.14
C VAL A 33 0.62 -17.28 2.17
N ARG A 34 1.91 -17.51 1.91
CA ARG A 34 2.80 -18.27 2.79
C ARG A 34 3.55 -17.37 3.76
N LYS A 35 3.87 -16.13 3.36
CA LYS A 35 4.51 -15.13 4.21
C LYS A 35 3.86 -13.78 4.04
N LEU A 36 3.44 -13.21 5.16
CA LEU A 36 2.81 -11.89 5.25
C LEU A 36 3.63 -11.01 6.20
N PHE A 37 4.38 -10.09 5.65
CA PHE A 37 5.18 -9.11 6.40
C PHE A 37 4.29 -7.93 6.78
N ALA A 38 3.86 -7.91 8.01
CA ALA A 38 3.01 -6.87 8.57
C ALA A 38 3.88 -5.79 9.22
N CYS A 39 4.07 -4.66 8.53
CA CYS A 39 5.04 -3.65 8.93
C CYS A 39 4.38 -2.46 9.63
N CYS A 40 4.99 -2.02 10.75
CA CYS A 40 4.61 -0.80 11.45
C CYS A 40 5.82 -0.16 12.15
N ARG A 41 5.69 1.11 12.54
CA ARG A 41 6.78 1.88 13.16
C ARG A 41 7.19 1.35 14.52
N ASP A 42 6.22 0.95 15.30
CA ASP A 42 6.40 0.47 16.67
C ASP A 42 5.63 -0.86 16.85
N PRO A 43 6.27 -2.00 16.56
CA PRO A 43 5.63 -3.30 16.67
C PRO A 43 5.39 -3.74 18.10
N ASP A 44 6.09 -3.18 19.08
CA ASP A 44 5.98 -3.53 20.49
C ASP A 44 5.09 -2.55 21.28
N GLY A 45 4.68 -1.48 20.64
CA GLY A 45 3.85 -0.45 21.25
C GLY A 45 2.36 -0.84 21.33
N PRO A 46 1.60 -0.12 22.15
CA PRO A 46 0.19 -0.45 22.44
C PRO A 46 -0.71 -0.42 21.21
N ARG A 47 -0.34 0.34 20.17
CA ARG A 47 -1.09 0.39 18.91
C ARG A 47 -0.88 -0.84 18.01
N ALA A 48 0.05 -1.73 18.35
CA ALA A 48 0.31 -2.97 17.62
C ALA A 48 -0.28 -4.22 18.29
N GLU A 49 -0.94 -4.10 19.44
CA GLU A 49 -1.48 -5.24 20.21
C GLU A 49 -2.41 -6.14 19.40
N ALA A 50 -3.32 -5.56 18.60
CA ALA A 50 -4.21 -6.31 17.74
C ALA A 50 -3.45 -7.08 16.65
N LEU A 51 -2.42 -6.47 16.05
CA LEU A 51 -1.55 -7.10 15.07
C LEU A 51 -0.74 -8.23 15.71
N GLN A 52 -0.16 -8.01 16.88
CA GLN A 52 0.59 -9.02 17.63
C GLN A 52 -0.29 -10.22 18.02
N THR A 53 -1.53 -9.96 18.42
CA THR A 53 -2.50 -11.00 18.70
C THR A 53 -2.81 -11.86 17.47
N LEU A 54 -2.96 -11.21 16.32
CA LEU A 54 -3.18 -11.90 15.05
C LEU A 54 -1.94 -12.71 14.63
N ALA A 55 -0.75 -12.16 14.79
CA ALA A 55 0.51 -12.84 14.49
C ALA A 55 0.72 -14.09 15.35
N LYS A 56 0.37 -14.03 16.64
CA LYS A 56 0.40 -15.20 17.54
C LYS A 56 -0.56 -16.31 17.11
N LYS A 57 -1.68 -15.98 16.46
CA LYS A 57 -2.63 -16.98 15.90
C LYS A 57 -2.13 -17.60 14.60
N HIS A 58 -1.28 -16.92 13.85
CA HIS A 58 -0.77 -17.33 12.55
C HIS A 58 0.77 -17.21 12.48
N PRO A 59 1.52 -17.86 13.39
CA PRO A 59 2.97 -17.65 13.55
C PRO A 59 3.78 -18.10 12.33
N ASP A 60 3.28 -19.06 11.57
CA ASP A 60 3.96 -19.56 10.37
C ASP A 60 3.80 -18.63 9.15
N VAL A 61 2.80 -17.75 9.17
CA VAL A 61 2.42 -16.90 8.04
C VAL A 61 2.78 -15.45 8.32
N ILE A 62 2.39 -14.87 9.46
CA ILE A 62 2.57 -13.45 9.77
C ILE A 62 3.94 -13.22 10.40
N VAL A 63 4.72 -12.33 9.79
CA VAL A 63 5.98 -11.82 10.33
C VAL A 63 5.79 -10.32 10.60
N VAL A 64 5.76 -9.93 11.87
CA VAL A 64 5.69 -8.51 12.24
C VAL A 64 7.08 -7.91 12.14
N VAL A 65 7.21 -6.81 11.38
CA VAL A 65 8.51 -6.16 11.11
C VAL A 65 8.42 -4.66 11.40
N ARG A 66 9.46 -4.12 12.03
CA ARG A 66 9.57 -2.67 12.20
C ARG A 66 9.85 -2.01 10.85
N LEU A 67 9.04 -1.01 10.49
CA LEU A 67 9.26 -0.15 9.34
C LEU A 67 8.67 1.24 9.61
N ASP A 68 9.54 2.24 9.66
CA ASP A 68 9.17 3.66 9.58
C ASP A 68 9.40 4.15 8.15
N ALA A 69 8.32 4.56 7.46
CA ALA A 69 8.39 5.03 6.08
C ALA A 69 9.21 6.33 5.91
N THR A 70 9.49 7.05 7.00
CA THR A 70 10.28 8.29 6.99
C THR A 70 11.74 8.07 7.37
N ASP A 71 12.12 6.86 7.79
CA ASP A 71 13.48 6.49 8.19
C ASP A 71 14.10 5.49 7.21
N LEU A 72 15.05 5.97 6.41
CA LEU A 72 15.74 5.14 5.41
C LEU A 72 16.52 3.97 6.05
N CYS A 73 17.06 4.15 7.26
CA CYS A 73 17.74 3.07 7.98
C CYS A 73 16.76 1.97 8.35
N SER A 74 15.58 2.34 8.88
CA SER A 74 14.49 1.41 9.18
C SER A 74 14.02 0.64 7.94
N ILE A 75 13.86 1.34 6.80
CA ILE A 75 13.46 0.73 5.53
C ILE A 75 14.51 -0.31 5.08
N LYS A 76 15.80 0.03 5.11
CA LYS A 76 16.90 -0.88 4.74
C LYS A 76 16.95 -2.12 5.63
N GLN A 77 16.83 -1.95 6.94
CA GLN A 77 16.80 -3.06 7.90
C GLN A 77 15.60 -3.99 7.63
N CYS A 78 14.42 -3.41 7.37
CA CYS A 78 13.25 -4.17 7.01
C CYS A 78 13.47 -4.97 5.71
N ALA A 79 14.03 -4.35 4.67
CA ALA A 79 14.32 -5.02 3.40
C ALA A 79 15.31 -6.18 3.57
N GLN A 80 16.35 -6.03 4.41
CA GLN A 80 17.28 -7.11 4.74
C GLN A 80 16.58 -8.26 5.48
N GLN A 81 15.76 -7.94 6.49
CA GLN A 81 15.02 -8.95 7.24
C GLN A 81 14.04 -9.72 6.35
N VAL A 82 13.27 -9.03 5.52
CA VAL A 82 12.35 -9.65 4.56
C VAL A 82 13.13 -10.51 3.56
N GLY A 83 14.24 -9.98 3.03
CA GLY A 83 15.09 -10.69 2.08
C GLY A 83 15.62 -12.02 2.63
N SER A 84 16.00 -12.06 3.91
CA SER A 84 16.46 -13.29 4.56
C SER A 84 15.39 -14.38 4.66
N VAL A 85 14.10 -13.98 4.68
CA VAL A 85 12.96 -14.91 4.77
C VAL A 85 12.50 -15.36 3.38
N VAL A 86 12.38 -14.44 2.40
CA VAL A 86 11.88 -14.77 1.06
C VAL A 86 12.93 -15.41 0.16
N GLY A 87 14.22 -15.20 0.44
CA GLY A 87 15.33 -15.77 -0.31
C GLY A 87 15.25 -15.49 -1.80
N THR A 88 15.55 -16.51 -2.60
CA THR A 88 15.54 -16.43 -4.07
C THR A 88 14.13 -16.37 -4.67
N GLY A 89 13.09 -16.72 -3.91
CA GLY A 89 11.70 -16.62 -4.33
C GLY A 89 11.20 -15.15 -4.42
N GLY A 90 11.83 -14.26 -3.69
CA GLY A 90 11.54 -12.83 -3.70
C GLY A 90 10.21 -12.44 -3.05
N LEU A 91 9.85 -11.16 -3.18
CA LEU A 91 8.60 -10.57 -2.69
C LEU A 91 7.62 -10.40 -3.84
N ASN A 92 6.43 -11.02 -3.76
CA ASN A 92 5.43 -10.96 -4.83
C ASN A 92 4.58 -9.67 -4.78
N LEU A 93 4.14 -9.23 -3.61
CA LEU A 93 3.25 -8.08 -3.49
C LEU A 93 3.71 -7.13 -2.39
N LEU A 94 4.01 -5.90 -2.78
CA LEU A 94 4.30 -4.77 -1.89
C LEU A 94 3.09 -3.83 -1.84
N ILE A 95 2.51 -3.64 -0.66
CA ILE A 95 1.39 -2.72 -0.44
C ILE A 95 1.87 -1.54 0.42
N ASN A 96 2.07 -0.38 -0.21
CA ASN A 96 2.33 0.88 0.46
C ASN A 96 1.00 1.47 0.95
N ASN A 97 0.63 1.14 2.18
CA ASN A 97 -0.59 1.59 2.82
C ASN A 97 -0.34 2.65 3.92
N ALA A 98 0.83 2.68 4.53
CA ALA A 98 1.16 3.69 5.53
C ALA A 98 1.02 5.10 4.96
N ALA A 99 0.24 5.94 5.64
CA ALA A 99 0.01 7.32 5.24
C ALA A 99 -0.37 8.20 6.44
N VAL A 100 -0.29 9.50 6.25
CA VAL A 100 -0.80 10.54 7.14
C VAL A 100 -1.73 11.46 6.37
N ALA A 101 -2.70 12.06 7.07
CA ALA A 101 -3.62 13.03 6.49
C ALA A 101 -3.91 14.13 7.51
N VAL A 102 -4.09 15.34 7.02
CA VAL A 102 -4.56 16.51 7.80
C VAL A 102 -5.62 17.22 6.96
N ARG A 103 -6.60 17.79 7.63
CA ARG A 103 -7.68 18.58 6.99
C ARG A 103 -7.40 20.05 7.19
N THR A 104 -6.64 20.64 6.27
CA THR A 104 -6.25 22.05 6.25
C THR A 104 -6.54 22.68 4.90
N THR A 105 -6.77 23.99 4.91
CA THR A 105 -6.84 24.83 3.69
C THR A 105 -5.43 25.25 3.27
N MET A 106 -5.29 25.88 2.11
CA MET A 106 -4.02 26.44 1.66
C MET A 106 -3.45 27.49 2.64
N GLN A 107 -4.31 28.30 3.24
CA GLN A 107 -3.89 29.35 4.16
C GLN A 107 -3.44 28.79 5.54
N GLU A 108 -3.99 27.68 5.96
CA GLU A 108 -3.65 27.02 7.22
C GLU A 108 -2.46 26.09 7.12
N THR A 109 -2.16 25.59 5.91
CA THR A 109 -1.06 24.64 5.68
C THR A 109 0.28 25.33 5.86
N THR A 110 1.11 24.78 6.73
CA THR A 110 2.50 25.26 6.91
C THR A 110 3.46 24.49 6.02
N PRO A 111 4.66 25.05 5.73
CA PRO A 111 5.71 24.32 5.02
C PRO A 111 6.09 22.99 5.69
N GLU A 112 6.15 22.97 7.02
CA GLU A 112 6.49 21.78 7.82
C GLU A 112 5.42 20.70 7.68
N GLU A 113 4.14 21.08 7.70
CA GLU A 113 3.03 20.15 7.45
C GLU A 113 3.15 19.54 6.05
N LEU A 114 3.34 20.37 5.04
CA LEU A 114 3.50 19.90 3.66
C LEU A 114 4.71 18.98 3.53
N GLN A 115 5.85 19.32 4.13
CA GLN A 115 7.04 18.48 4.15
C GLN A 115 6.78 17.14 4.84
N HIS A 116 6.07 17.13 5.96
CA HIS A 116 5.68 15.90 6.66
C HIS A 116 4.78 15.01 5.79
N MET A 117 3.79 15.60 5.11
CA MET A 117 2.94 14.87 4.15
C MET A 117 3.76 14.23 3.04
N PHE A 118 4.68 14.99 2.42
CA PHE A 118 5.54 14.48 1.36
C PHE A 118 6.50 13.39 1.86
N SER A 119 7.13 13.60 3.01
CA SER A 119 8.05 12.61 3.59
C SER A 119 7.37 11.26 3.80
N THR A 120 6.14 11.26 4.33
CA THR A 120 5.43 10.02 4.63
C THR A 120 4.72 9.44 3.40
N ASN A 121 3.98 10.26 2.64
CA ASN A 121 3.05 9.76 1.62
C ASN A 121 3.71 9.59 0.24
N VAL A 122 4.87 10.20 0.00
CA VAL A 122 5.55 10.19 -1.30
C VAL A 122 6.96 9.60 -1.20
N MET A 123 7.84 10.23 -0.41
CA MET A 123 9.24 9.79 -0.27
C MET A 123 9.34 8.43 0.41
N GLY A 124 8.48 8.15 1.40
CA GLY A 124 8.37 6.85 2.04
C GLY A 124 8.13 5.72 1.04
N PRO A 125 7.00 5.72 0.30
CA PRO A 125 6.75 4.74 -0.75
C PRO A 125 7.87 4.65 -1.79
N MET A 126 8.43 5.77 -2.24
CA MET A 126 9.55 5.78 -3.19
C MET A 126 10.77 5.02 -2.62
N ASN A 127 11.18 5.33 -1.40
CA ASN A 127 12.33 4.68 -0.77
C ASN A 127 12.07 3.20 -0.51
N ILE A 128 10.85 2.84 -0.07
CA ILE A 128 10.45 1.45 0.13
C ILE A 128 10.51 0.69 -1.21
N ILE A 129 9.96 1.23 -2.29
CA ILE A 129 10.04 0.63 -3.62
C ILE A 129 11.51 0.38 -4.00
N LYS A 130 12.39 1.38 -3.85
CA LYS A 130 13.81 1.28 -4.20
C LYS A 130 14.53 0.18 -3.41
N GLU A 131 14.33 0.10 -2.10
CA GLU A 131 15.01 -0.89 -1.27
C GLU A 131 14.44 -2.32 -1.47
N PHE A 132 13.16 -2.45 -1.81
CA PHE A 132 12.53 -3.75 -2.09
C PHE A 132 12.64 -4.20 -3.55
N LEU A 133 13.13 -3.33 -4.45
CA LEU A 133 13.25 -3.66 -5.87
C LEU A 133 14.05 -4.93 -6.17
N PRO A 134 15.18 -5.24 -5.49
CA PRO A 134 15.90 -6.51 -5.69
C PRO A 134 15.01 -7.74 -5.40
N HIS A 135 14.17 -7.67 -4.36
CA HIS A 135 13.28 -8.77 -3.98
C HIS A 135 12.09 -8.92 -4.92
N LEU A 136 11.54 -7.81 -5.43
CA LEU A 136 10.49 -7.80 -6.45
C LEU A 136 11.00 -8.38 -7.77
N ARG A 137 12.22 -7.99 -8.19
CA ARG A 137 12.89 -8.57 -9.37
C ARG A 137 13.16 -10.08 -9.22
N ALA A 138 13.53 -10.51 -8.01
CA ALA A 138 13.70 -11.94 -7.72
C ALA A 138 12.39 -12.71 -7.91
N ALA A 139 11.26 -12.18 -7.38
CA ALA A 139 9.94 -12.79 -7.55
C ALA A 139 9.49 -12.82 -9.02
N ALA A 140 9.68 -11.72 -9.76
CA ALA A 140 9.36 -11.64 -11.17
C ALA A 140 10.10 -12.69 -11.98
N LYS A 141 11.40 -12.89 -11.68
CA LYS A 141 12.25 -13.89 -12.32
C LYS A 141 11.89 -15.32 -11.91
N ALA A 142 11.59 -15.55 -10.63
CA ALA A 142 11.27 -16.88 -10.12
C ALA A 142 9.93 -17.43 -10.62
N SER A 143 8.99 -16.55 -11.00
CA SER A 143 7.66 -16.96 -11.50
C SER A 143 7.71 -17.78 -12.78
N GLY A 144 8.67 -17.53 -13.67
CA GLY A 144 8.79 -18.22 -14.96
C GLY A 144 7.64 -17.97 -15.94
N THR A 145 6.59 -17.25 -15.55
CA THR A 145 5.43 -16.92 -16.40
C THR A 145 5.63 -15.55 -17.06
N PRO A 146 5.31 -15.39 -18.37
CA PRO A 146 5.40 -14.10 -19.04
C PRO A 146 4.28 -13.15 -18.58
N GLY A 147 4.49 -11.85 -18.78
CA GLY A 147 3.52 -10.80 -18.47
C GLY A 147 3.53 -10.37 -17.02
N MET A 148 2.65 -9.42 -16.68
CA MET A 148 2.55 -8.81 -15.37
C MET A 148 1.30 -9.27 -14.63
N SER A 149 1.43 -9.54 -13.33
CA SER A 149 0.30 -9.81 -12.44
C SER A 149 0.69 -9.60 -10.98
N SER A 150 -0.30 -9.47 -10.11
CA SER A 150 -0.09 -9.39 -8.67
C SER A 150 0.48 -10.67 -8.06
N CYS A 151 0.30 -11.82 -8.73
CA CYS A 151 0.87 -13.10 -8.28
C CYS A 151 2.36 -13.20 -8.57
N LYS A 152 2.86 -12.50 -9.59
CA LYS A 152 4.24 -12.52 -10.01
C LYS A 152 5.10 -11.56 -9.23
N ALA A 153 4.96 -10.28 -9.51
CA ALA A 153 5.58 -9.19 -8.77
C ALA A 153 4.77 -7.91 -8.97
N ALA A 154 4.28 -7.32 -7.89
CA ALA A 154 3.48 -6.11 -7.98
C ALA A 154 3.71 -5.15 -6.81
N ILE A 155 3.48 -3.89 -7.07
CA ILE A 155 3.47 -2.79 -6.11
C ILE A 155 2.11 -2.12 -6.17
N VAL A 156 1.45 -1.99 -5.04
CA VAL A 156 0.20 -1.25 -4.91
C VAL A 156 0.38 -0.10 -3.94
N ASN A 157 0.17 1.11 -4.41
CA ASN A 157 0.18 2.30 -3.58
C ASN A 157 -1.26 2.69 -3.21
N ILE A 158 -1.58 2.70 -1.92
CA ILE A 158 -2.90 3.15 -1.45
C ILE A 158 -2.93 4.68 -1.48
N SER A 159 -3.70 5.21 -2.41
CA SER A 159 -3.89 6.64 -2.61
C SER A 159 -5.29 7.08 -2.17
N SER A 160 -5.79 8.13 -2.77
CA SER A 160 -7.11 8.69 -2.49
C SER A 160 -7.69 9.33 -3.75
N ILE A 161 -9.01 9.30 -3.90
CA ILE A 161 -9.71 10.10 -4.92
C ILE A 161 -9.36 11.59 -4.81
N LEU A 162 -9.01 12.05 -3.61
CA LEU A 162 -8.55 13.42 -3.38
C LEU A 162 -7.21 13.75 -4.07
N GLY A 163 -6.48 12.74 -4.56
CA GLY A 163 -5.30 12.91 -5.41
C GLY A 163 -5.62 13.07 -6.90
N SER A 164 -6.89 12.98 -7.30
CA SER A 164 -7.33 13.29 -8.67
C SER A 164 -7.30 14.80 -8.88
N ILE A 165 -6.55 15.26 -9.88
CA ILE A 165 -6.49 16.67 -10.29
C ILE A 165 -7.79 17.06 -10.98
N GLU A 166 -8.32 16.19 -11.84
CA GLU A 166 -9.59 16.42 -12.54
C GLU A 166 -10.77 16.57 -11.56
N GLY A 167 -10.88 15.68 -10.57
CA GLY A 167 -11.94 15.71 -9.55
C GLY A 167 -11.77 16.80 -8.47
N ALA A 168 -10.66 17.56 -8.48
CA ALA A 168 -10.36 18.52 -7.42
C ALA A 168 -11.37 19.68 -7.37
N LYS A 169 -11.79 20.20 -8.53
CA LYS A 169 -12.72 21.34 -8.59
C LYS A 169 -14.07 21.07 -7.93
N GLU A 170 -14.58 19.84 -8.06
CA GLU A 170 -15.88 19.45 -7.56
C GLU A 170 -15.85 19.15 -6.06
N SER A 171 -14.72 18.63 -5.56
CA SER A 171 -14.62 18.09 -4.20
C SER A 171 -13.88 18.99 -3.21
N TYR A 172 -13.14 20.03 -3.67
CA TYR A 172 -12.27 20.83 -2.80
C TYR A 172 -13.03 21.64 -1.75
N ALA A 173 -14.17 22.23 -2.14
CA ALA A 173 -14.96 23.06 -1.20
C ALA A 173 -15.46 22.25 0.01
N THR A 174 -15.82 20.99 -0.19
CA THR A 174 -16.32 20.08 0.85
C THR A 174 -15.18 19.45 1.66
N TYR A 175 -14.09 19.08 0.96
CA TYR A 175 -12.93 18.39 1.54
C TYR A 175 -11.64 19.09 1.13
N PRO A 176 -11.24 20.22 1.75
CA PRO A 176 -10.04 20.96 1.34
C PRO A 176 -8.78 20.10 1.41
N CYS A 177 -8.40 19.56 2.56
CA CYS A 177 -7.26 18.64 2.74
C CYS A 177 -6.06 18.99 1.86
N PHE A 178 -5.63 20.27 1.83
CA PHE A 178 -4.73 20.82 0.81
C PHE A 178 -3.41 20.05 0.67
N SER A 179 -2.66 19.91 1.77
CA SER A 179 -1.38 19.20 1.79
C SER A 179 -1.53 17.71 1.45
N TYR A 180 -2.61 17.08 1.93
CA TYR A 180 -2.90 15.68 1.64
C TYR A 180 -3.19 15.43 0.16
N ARG A 181 -4.03 16.26 -0.47
CA ARG A 181 -4.34 16.16 -1.91
C ARG A 181 -3.07 16.25 -2.76
N ILE A 182 -2.22 17.25 -2.47
CA ILE A 182 -0.94 17.43 -3.18
C ILE A 182 -0.07 16.17 -3.03
N SER A 183 0.05 15.63 -1.82
CA SER A 183 0.85 14.43 -1.58
C SER A 183 0.30 13.19 -2.31
N LYS A 184 -1.03 13.04 -2.40
CA LYS A 184 -1.64 11.90 -3.10
C LYS A 184 -1.55 12.05 -4.63
N ALA A 185 -1.66 13.25 -5.16
CA ALA A 185 -1.38 13.52 -6.59
C ALA A 185 0.10 13.22 -6.92
N ALA A 186 1.03 13.61 -6.03
CA ALA A 186 2.45 13.30 -6.20
C ALA A 186 2.72 11.77 -6.12
N LEU A 187 2.06 11.04 -5.23
CA LEU A 187 2.14 9.58 -5.15
C LEU A 187 1.59 8.92 -6.43
N ASN A 188 0.51 9.47 -6.99
CA ASN A 188 -0.06 9.02 -8.24
C ASN A 188 0.95 9.16 -9.38
N MET A 189 1.57 10.35 -9.52
CA MET A 189 2.61 10.61 -10.52
C MET A 189 3.83 9.71 -10.31
N LEU A 190 4.30 9.54 -9.07
CA LEU A 190 5.40 8.64 -8.74
C LEU A 190 5.09 7.21 -9.23
N THR A 191 3.86 6.73 -8.99
CA THR A 191 3.46 5.38 -9.40
C THR A 191 3.44 5.23 -10.91
N LEU A 192 2.91 6.21 -11.63
CA LEU A 192 2.90 6.21 -13.10
C LEU A 192 4.31 6.18 -13.68
N CYS A 193 5.21 7.07 -13.21
CA CYS A 193 6.61 7.09 -13.66
C CYS A 193 7.32 5.76 -13.36
N ALA A 194 7.17 5.24 -12.14
CA ALA A 194 7.79 3.98 -11.75
C ALA A 194 7.22 2.78 -12.55
N SER A 195 5.93 2.81 -12.92
CA SER A 195 5.33 1.74 -13.72
C SER A 195 5.96 1.63 -15.12
N GLU A 196 6.33 2.77 -15.72
CA GLU A 196 7.02 2.78 -17.01
C GLU A 196 8.48 2.32 -16.88
N GLU A 197 9.19 2.76 -15.83
CA GLU A 197 10.58 2.31 -15.58
C GLU A 197 10.68 0.81 -15.32
N LEU A 198 9.75 0.24 -14.54
CA LEU A 198 9.80 -1.15 -14.07
C LEU A 198 9.07 -2.13 -15.01
N LYS A 199 8.49 -1.63 -16.09
CA LYS A 199 7.84 -2.44 -17.11
C LYS A 199 8.76 -3.52 -17.70
N LYS A 200 10.02 -3.19 -17.95
CA LYS A 200 11.04 -4.11 -18.42
C LYS A 200 11.37 -5.24 -17.43
N ASP A 201 11.14 -5.02 -16.14
CA ASP A 201 11.34 -6.00 -15.08
C ASP A 201 10.07 -6.87 -14.87
N GLU A 202 9.00 -6.61 -15.64
CA GLU A 202 7.67 -7.23 -15.51
C GLU A 202 7.09 -7.11 -14.10
N ILE A 203 7.33 -5.95 -13.45
CA ILE A 203 6.77 -5.59 -12.13
C ILE A 203 5.59 -4.67 -12.35
N LEU A 204 4.40 -5.11 -11.93
CA LEU A 204 3.16 -4.35 -12.06
C LEU A 204 3.07 -3.29 -10.96
N LEU A 205 2.72 -2.06 -11.34
CA LEU A 205 2.40 -0.99 -10.39
C LEU A 205 0.99 -0.46 -10.63
N SER A 206 0.26 -0.22 -9.54
CA SER A 206 -1.07 0.38 -9.61
C SER A 206 -1.35 1.25 -8.39
N VAL A 207 -2.20 2.24 -8.58
CA VAL A 207 -2.71 3.12 -7.51
C VAL A 207 -4.13 2.72 -7.18
N LEU A 208 -4.44 2.52 -5.90
CA LEU A 208 -5.78 2.19 -5.46
C LEU A 208 -6.34 3.22 -4.47
N HIS A 209 -7.57 3.66 -4.73
CA HIS A 209 -8.39 4.42 -3.78
C HIS A 209 -9.28 3.47 -2.97
N PRO A 210 -9.18 3.49 -1.63
CA PRO A 210 -9.91 2.54 -0.77
C PRO A 210 -11.39 2.88 -0.56
N GLY A 211 -11.89 4.00 -1.10
CA GLY A 211 -13.15 4.60 -0.70
C GLY A 211 -12.99 5.54 0.49
N TRP A 212 -14.08 6.16 0.93
CA TRP A 212 -14.10 6.92 2.19
C TRP A 212 -14.50 5.99 3.33
N VAL A 213 -13.48 5.53 4.05
CA VAL A 213 -13.59 4.39 4.97
C VAL A 213 -13.65 4.88 6.42
N ARG A 214 -14.57 4.35 7.23
CA ARG A 214 -14.63 4.57 8.67
C ARG A 214 -13.41 3.97 9.36
N THR A 215 -12.44 4.84 9.65
CA THR A 215 -11.17 4.57 10.33
C THR A 215 -10.76 5.81 11.10
N ASP A 216 -9.73 5.74 11.93
CA ASP A 216 -9.16 6.92 12.61
C ASP A 216 -8.85 8.07 11.65
N MET A 217 -8.45 7.77 10.41
CA MET A 217 -8.13 8.76 9.38
C MET A 217 -9.37 9.28 8.65
N GLY A 218 -10.31 8.39 8.33
CA GLY A 218 -11.50 8.75 7.54
C GLY A 218 -12.64 9.34 8.36
N GLY A 219 -12.59 9.18 9.69
CA GLY A 219 -13.66 9.61 10.60
C GLY A 219 -14.87 8.68 10.59
N GLU A 220 -15.83 8.98 11.46
CA GLU A 220 -17.07 8.21 11.61
C GLU A 220 -18.03 8.40 10.43
N GLU A 221 -17.91 9.51 9.71
CA GLU A 221 -18.73 9.85 8.54
C GLU A 221 -18.35 9.06 7.27
N GLY A 222 -17.32 8.20 7.34
CA GLY A 222 -16.92 7.36 6.22
C GLY A 222 -18.10 6.55 5.66
N GLU A 223 -18.21 6.45 4.35
CA GLU A 223 -19.33 5.80 3.66
C GLU A 223 -19.35 4.28 3.82
N ILE A 224 -18.16 3.68 3.91
CA ILE A 224 -17.99 2.23 3.98
C ILE A 224 -17.14 1.82 5.19
N ASP A 225 -17.28 0.59 5.63
CA ASP A 225 -16.41 0.05 6.67
C ASP A 225 -15.10 -0.52 6.11
N ALA A 226 -14.14 -0.78 7.00
CA ALA A 226 -12.83 -1.30 6.61
C ALA A 226 -12.92 -2.70 5.98
N THR A 227 -13.87 -3.52 6.41
CA THR A 227 -14.05 -4.89 5.91
C THR A 227 -14.52 -4.89 4.46
N GLU A 228 -15.50 -4.04 4.13
CA GLU A 228 -16.01 -3.89 2.77
C GLU A 228 -14.94 -3.31 1.84
N SER A 229 -14.28 -2.21 2.27
CA SER A 229 -13.20 -1.58 1.52
C SER A 229 -12.07 -2.56 1.19
N VAL A 230 -11.54 -3.24 2.20
CA VAL A 230 -10.42 -4.18 2.06
C VAL A 230 -10.81 -5.38 1.19
N ARG A 231 -12.02 -5.92 1.36
CA ARG A 231 -12.51 -7.00 0.48
C ARG A 231 -12.47 -6.57 -0.99
N GLY A 232 -12.90 -5.35 -1.28
CA GLY A 232 -12.83 -4.78 -2.61
C GLY A 232 -11.40 -4.61 -3.10
N LEU A 233 -10.54 -3.95 -2.30
CA LEU A 233 -9.14 -3.73 -2.64
C LEU A 233 -8.41 -5.05 -2.95
N LEU A 234 -8.55 -6.07 -2.10
CA LEU A 234 -7.92 -7.38 -2.32
C LEU A 234 -8.47 -8.07 -3.58
N GLY A 235 -9.77 -7.92 -3.85
CA GLY A 235 -10.38 -8.40 -5.09
C GLY A 235 -9.80 -7.72 -6.34
N VAL A 236 -9.63 -6.40 -6.30
CA VAL A 236 -8.99 -5.62 -7.38
C VAL A 236 -7.53 -6.06 -7.53
N MET A 237 -6.76 -6.11 -6.44
CA MET A 237 -5.36 -6.55 -6.47
C MET A 237 -5.22 -7.94 -7.11
N ALA A 238 -6.09 -8.89 -6.76
CA ALA A 238 -6.07 -10.24 -7.34
C ALA A 238 -6.35 -10.28 -8.84
N SER A 239 -7.03 -9.28 -9.37
CA SER A 239 -7.41 -9.18 -10.80
C SER A 239 -6.47 -8.33 -11.64
N LEU A 240 -5.45 -7.69 -11.03
CA LEU A 240 -4.52 -6.82 -11.75
C LEU A 240 -3.71 -7.60 -12.79
N THR A 241 -3.67 -7.06 -13.98
CA THR A 241 -2.89 -7.54 -15.12
C THR A 241 -2.11 -6.38 -15.74
N GLU A 242 -1.33 -6.65 -16.75
CA GLU A 242 -0.60 -5.62 -17.51
C GLU A 242 -1.48 -4.45 -17.96
N LYS A 243 -2.78 -4.67 -18.18
CA LYS A 243 -3.73 -3.61 -18.59
C LYS A 243 -3.92 -2.52 -17.53
N GLN A 244 -3.71 -2.85 -16.26
CA GLN A 244 -3.83 -1.93 -15.15
C GLN A 244 -2.47 -1.40 -14.66
N ASN A 245 -1.37 -1.71 -15.38
CA ASN A 245 -0.06 -1.15 -15.04
C ASN A 245 -0.08 0.37 -15.19
N GLY A 246 0.34 1.09 -14.17
CA GLY A 246 0.26 2.56 -14.09
C GLY A 246 -1.17 3.08 -13.88
N GLY A 247 -2.18 2.25 -13.67
CA GLY A 247 -3.59 2.67 -13.53
C GLY A 247 -3.94 3.21 -12.14
N PHE A 248 -4.94 4.10 -12.12
CA PHE A 248 -5.56 4.61 -10.90
C PHE A 248 -6.99 4.07 -10.81
N LEU A 249 -7.26 3.22 -9.82
CA LEU A 249 -8.53 2.50 -9.67
C LEU A 249 -9.13 2.72 -8.27
N ASP A 250 -10.43 2.58 -8.16
CA ASP A 250 -11.08 2.49 -6.86
C ASP A 250 -11.14 1.03 -6.34
N TRP A 251 -11.63 0.87 -5.13
CA TRP A 251 -11.81 -0.43 -4.46
C TRP A 251 -12.82 -1.36 -5.16
N LYS A 252 -13.56 -0.87 -6.15
CA LYS A 252 -14.45 -1.67 -7.03
C LYS A 252 -13.81 -1.98 -8.38
N GLY A 253 -12.58 -1.52 -8.62
CA GLY A 253 -11.86 -1.71 -9.88
C GLY A 253 -12.24 -0.73 -10.99
N ARG A 254 -12.97 0.33 -10.68
CA ARG A 254 -13.32 1.38 -11.64
C ARG A 254 -12.15 2.36 -11.77
N SER A 255 -11.86 2.77 -13.01
CA SER A 255 -10.83 3.79 -13.25
C SER A 255 -11.23 5.13 -12.69
N ILE A 256 -10.28 5.79 -12.06
CA ILE A 256 -10.39 7.17 -11.55
C ILE A 256 -9.56 8.06 -12.47
N PRO A 257 -10.07 9.22 -12.90
CA PRO A 257 -9.27 10.19 -13.65
C PRO A 257 -8.15 10.77 -12.78
N TRP A 258 -7.04 11.12 -13.42
CA TRP A 258 -5.86 11.68 -12.75
C TRP A 258 -6.04 13.08 -12.17
#